data_338023f29804b87cbdcdcd41e900d979
#
_entry.id   338023f29804b87cbdcdcd41e900d979
#
_cell.length_a   1.000
_cell.length_b   1.000
_cell.length_c   1.000
_cell.angle_alpha   90.00
_cell.angle_beta   90.00
_cell.angle_gamma   90.00
#
_symmetry.space_group_name_H-M   'P 1'
#
loop_
_entity.id
_entity.type
_entity.pdbx_description
1 polymer ?
#
loop_
_entity_poly.entity_id
_entity_poly.type
_entity_poly.pdbx_seq_one_letter_code
_entity_poly.pdbx_strand_id
1 'polypeptide(L)'
;IEPGPKATLTGLPADESLSSTPAVVIKISNNDDRSLAALIGLDRADVVIEERIEDRATRFAAIFHSDLPELVGPVRSARTTDVDLMRNLGSPILVFSGANLAVLGEIRDLSREGGMVPVVNDDSETYHYRDTDYSAPDNLFTDPTLVSNDFAEAAGAALPVLSFRNADSDTRSASIDGTGVTIEGRD
;
A
#
# COMPACT_ATOMS: atom_id res chain seq x y z
N ILE A 1 -23.28 6.01 -23.57
CA ILE A 1 -23.29 5.42 -22.23
C ILE A 1 -22.18 6.12 -21.47
N GLU A 2 -22.53 6.86 -20.42
CA GLU A 2 -21.48 7.41 -19.54
C GLU A 2 -20.66 6.27 -18.94
N PRO A 3 -19.31 6.39 -18.90
CA PRO A 3 -18.50 5.40 -18.27
C PRO A 3 -18.86 5.31 -16.76
N GLY A 4 -19.12 4.10 -16.27
CA GLY A 4 -19.40 3.85 -14.87
C GLY A 4 -18.26 4.26 -13.94
N PRO A 5 -18.46 4.16 -12.59
CA PRO A 5 -17.43 4.48 -11.61
C PRO A 5 -16.17 3.61 -11.80
N LYS A 6 -15.03 4.18 -11.47
CA LYS A 6 -13.72 3.53 -11.60
C LYS A 6 -12.99 3.50 -10.27
N ALA A 7 -12.25 2.41 -10.04
CA ALA A 7 -11.34 2.31 -8.90
C ALA A 7 -10.26 3.39 -8.97
N THR A 8 -10.07 4.10 -7.87
CA THR A 8 -9.19 5.28 -7.77
C THR A 8 -7.74 4.95 -8.13
N LEU A 9 -7.25 3.79 -7.75
CA LEU A 9 -5.83 3.41 -7.91
C LEU A 9 -5.54 2.64 -9.21
N THR A 10 -6.56 1.99 -9.82
CA THR A 10 -6.35 1.17 -11.04
C THR A 10 -7.01 1.72 -12.29
N GLY A 11 -8.01 2.61 -12.13
CA GLY A 11 -8.82 3.11 -13.25
C GLY A 11 -9.76 2.05 -13.87
N LEU A 12 -9.82 0.85 -13.30
CA LEU A 12 -10.73 -0.22 -13.74
C LEU A 12 -12.16 0.04 -13.26
N PRO A 13 -13.19 -0.53 -13.92
CA PRO A 13 -14.57 -0.45 -13.45
C PRO A 13 -14.68 -0.95 -12.00
N ALA A 14 -15.41 -0.22 -11.17
CA ALA A 14 -15.60 -0.53 -9.76
C ALA A 14 -16.97 -0.05 -9.25
N ASP A 15 -17.34 -0.48 -8.06
CA ASP A 15 -18.51 0.04 -7.36
C ASP A 15 -18.28 1.49 -6.89
N GLU A 16 -19.33 2.31 -6.90
CA GLU A 16 -19.27 3.71 -6.48
C GLU A 16 -18.82 3.85 -5.01
N SER A 17 -19.20 2.89 -4.16
CA SER A 17 -18.81 2.85 -2.73
C SER A 17 -17.31 2.86 -2.52
N LEU A 18 -16.53 2.30 -3.45
CA LEU A 18 -15.07 2.24 -3.36
C LEU A 18 -14.44 3.65 -3.33
N SER A 19 -15.06 4.64 -3.96
CA SER A 19 -14.55 6.02 -4.00
C SER A 19 -14.44 6.69 -2.62
N SER A 20 -15.13 6.17 -1.62
CA SER A 20 -15.12 6.68 -0.24
C SER A 20 -14.30 5.86 0.74
N THR A 21 -13.68 4.75 0.29
CA THR A 21 -12.89 3.88 1.16
C THR A 21 -11.41 4.28 1.18
N PRO A 22 -10.69 4.03 2.29
CA PRO A 22 -9.25 4.27 2.37
C PRO A 22 -8.47 3.21 1.63
N ALA A 23 -7.25 3.55 1.21
CA ALA A 23 -6.26 2.56 0.82
C ALA A 23 -5.60 1.95 2.06
N VAL A 24 -5.29 0.64 2.00
CA VAL A 24 -4.47 -0.06 3.00
C VAL A 24 -3.10 -0.30 2.40
N VAL A 25 -2.06 0.26 3.01
CA VAL A 25 -0.67 0.12 2.58
C VAL A 25 0.04 -0.83 3.52
N ILE A 26 0.63 -1.89 2.98
CA ILE A 26 1.31 -2.91 3.77
C ILE A 26 2.79 -2.96 3.38
N LYS A 27 3.67 -2.84 4.38
CA LYS A 27 5.11 -2.99 4.16
C LYS A 27 5.48 -4.46 4.07
N ILE A 28 6.03 -4.88 2.94
CA ILE A 28 6.32 -6.29 2.64
C ILE A 28 7.80 -6.49 2.36
N SER A 29 8.35 -7.60 2.88
CA SER A 29 9.74 -8.02 2.64
C SER A 29 9.93 -8.55 1.22
N ASN A 30 11.09 -8.18 0.62
CA ASN A 30 11.57 -8.77 -0.65
C ASN A 30 13.10 -8.94 -0.64
N ASN A 31 13.69 -9.08 0.56
CA ASN A 31 15.16 -8.93 0.73
C ASN A 31 15.96 -10.15 0.25
N ASP A 32 15.40 -11.35 0.34
CA ASP A 32 16.09 -12.60 0.06
C ASP A 32 15.12 -13.71 -0.39
N ASP A 33 15.66 -14.86 -0.77
CA ASP A 33 14.86 -16.00 -1.24
C ASP A 33 13.83 -16.48 -0.21
N ARG A 34 14.10 -16.31 1.09
CA ARG A 34 13.15 -16.71 2.15
C ARG A 34 11.97 -15.75 2.21
N SER A 35 12.24 -14.46 2.16
CA SER A 35 11.17 -13.46 2.14
C SER A 35 10.32 -13.58 0.86
N LEU A 36 10.95 -13.87 -0.28
CA LEU A 36 10.25 -14.10 -1.55
C LEU A 36 9.41 -15.38 -1.51
N ALA A 37 9.91 -16.46 -0.88
CA ALA A 37 9.16 -17.70 -0.71
C ALA A 37 7.97 -17.58 0.25
N ALA A 38 7.99 -16.57 1.14
CA ALA A 38 6.90 -16.30 2.09
C ALA A 38 5.91 -15.24 1.57
N LEU A 39 6.05 -14.75 0.34
CA LEU A 39 5.13 -13.77 -0.23
C LEU A 39 3.73 -14.34 -0.40
N ILE A 40 2.75 -13.72 0.28
CA ILE A 40 1.33 -14.05 0.16
C ILE A 40 0.55 -12.76 -0.07
N GLY A 41 -0.40 -12.78 -1.00
CA GLY A 41 -1.36 -11.71 -1.27
C GLY A 41 -0.81 -10.49 -2.02
N LEU A 42 0.48 -10.43 -2.35
CA LEU A 42 1.08 -9.31 -3.09
C LEU A 42 0.47 -9.14 -4.50
N ASP A 43 0.10 -10.23 -5.14
CA ASP A 43 -0.53 -10.30 -6.47
C ASP A 43 -1.94 -9.67 -6.52
N ARG A 44 -2.54 -9.39 -5.35
CA ARG A 44 -3.85 -8.74 -5.20
C ARG A 44 -3.74 -7.23 -4.98
N ALA A 45 -2.53 -6.69 -4.84
CA ALA A 45 -2.32 -5.25 -4.65
C ALA A 45 -2.69 -4.46 -5.91
N ASP A 46 -3.37 -3.32 -5.74
CA ASP A 46 -3.68 -2.39 -6.83
C ASP A 46 -2.42 -1.70 -7.37
N VAL A 47 -1.49 -1.37 -6.47
CA VAL A 47 -0.21 -0.75 -6.79
C VAL A 47 0.87 -1.33 -5.87
N VAL A 48 2.03 -1.65 -6.44
CA VAL A 48 3.22 -2.04 -5.66
C VAL A 48 4.33 -1.04 -5.94
N ILE A 49 4.83 -0.40 -4.89
CA ILE A 49 5.98 0.51 -4.97
C ILE A 49 7.18 -0.18 -4.33
N GLU A 50 8.23 -0.35 -5.11
CA GLU A 50 9.50 -0.85 -4.59
C GLU A 50 10.34 0.32 -4.09
N GLU A 51 10.64 0.31 -2.80
CA GLU A 51 11.38 1.36 -2.12
C GLU A 51 12.77 0.88 -1.72
N ARG A 52 13.77 1.71 -1.98
CA ARG A 52 15.11 1.44 -1.51
C ARG A 52 15.21 1.65 0.00
N ILE A 53 15.84 0.69 0.68
CA ILE A 53 16.15 0.74 2.10
C ILE A 53 17.68 0.67 2.32
N GLU A 54 18.11 0.46 3.58
CA GLU A 54 19.54 0.34 3.94
C GLU A 54 20.20 -0.86 3.22
N ASP A 55 21.52 -0.87 3.18
CA ASP A 55 22.36 -1.97 2.70
C ASP A 55 22.09 -2.44 1.24
N ARG A 56 21.60 -1.52 0.38
CA ARG A 56 21.19 -1.79 -1.01
C ARG A 56 20.02 -2.75 -1.17
N ALA A 57 19.32 -3.05 -0.10
CA ALA A 57 18.09 -3.82 -0.14
C ALA A 57 16.90 -2.94 -0.55
N THR A 58 15.81 -3.60 -0.87
CA THR A 58 14.53 -2.93 -1.15
C THR A 58 13.43 -3.47 -0.24
N ARG A 59 12.27 -2.86 -0.32
CA ARG A 59 11.06 -3.28 0.36
C ARG A 59 9.85 -2.84 -0.45
N PHE A 60 8.79 -3.63 -0.45
CA PHE A 60 7.55 -3.23 -1.09
C PHE A 60 6.67 -2.42 -0.14
N ALA A 61 6.08 -1.36 -0.66
CA ALA A 61 4.85 -0.77 -0.17
C ALA A 61 3.73 -1.26 -1.09
N ALA A 62 3.00 -2.28 -0.65
CA ALA A 62 1.88 -2.84 -1.40
C ALA A 62 0.59 -2.10 -1.00
N ILE A 63 -0.10 -1.53 -1.97
CA ILE A 63 -1.28 -0.68 -1.78
C ILE A 63 -2.50 -1.45 -2.25
N PHE A 64 -3.41 -1.71 -1.32
CA PHE A 64 -4.67 -2.41 -1.54
C PHE A 64 -5.83 -1.44 -1.39
N HIS A 65 -6.79 -1.51 -2.29
CA HIS A 65 -7.99 -0.67 -2.26
C HIS A 65 -9.18 -1.36 -2.92
N SER A 66 -9.05 -1.80 -4.18
CA SER A 66 -10.15 -2.45 -4.90
C SER A 66 -10.35 -3.90 -4.49
N ASP A 67 -9.33 -4.51 -3.91
CA ASP A 67 -9.34 -5.89 -3.45
C ASP A 67 -8.53 -6.01 -2.15
N LEU A 68 -9.17 -6.56 -1.10
CA LEU A 68 -8.58 -6.76 0.21
C LEU A 68 -8.54 -8.26 0.51
N PRO A 69 -7.41 -8.95 0.29
CA PRO A 69 -7.28 -10.36 0.64
C PRO A 69 -7.26 -10.56 2.17
N GLU A 70 -7.60 -11.76 2.62
CA GLU A 70 -7.59 -12.10 4.06
C GLU A 70 -6.19 -12.28 4.64
N LEU A 71 -5.17 -12.40 3.78
CA LEU A 71 -3.80 -12.70 4.21
C LEU A 71 -2.78 -12.02 3.32
N VAL A 72 -1.91 -11.21 3.96
CA VAL A 72 -0.80 -10.52 3.28
C VAL A 72 0.46 -10.55 4.14
N GLY A 73 1.60 -10.80 3.52
CA GLY A 73 2.92 -10.73 4.16
C GLY A 73 4.06 -11.26 3.29
N PRO A 74 5.26 -11.36 3.86
CA PRO A 74 5.63 -11.09 5.26
C PRO A 74 5.74 -9.59 5.56
N VAL A 75 5.06 -9.15 6.61
CA VAL A 75 5.02 -7.73 7.02
C VAL A 75 6.35 -7.31 7.62
N ARG A 76 6.83 -6.12 7.22
CA ARG A 76 8.13 -5.60 7.67
C ARG A 76 8.07 -4.13 8.11
N SER A 77 9.22 -3.63 8.56
CA SER A 77 9.32 -2.29 9.15
C SER A 77 9.15 -1.17 8.11
N ALA A 78 8.50 -0.10 8.56
CA ALA A 78 8.41 1.15 7.81
C ALA A 78 9.75 1.90 7.72
N ARG A 79 9.83 2.83 6.76
CA ARG A 79 10.96 3.71 6.48
C ARG A 79 10.49 5.16 6.29
N THR A 80 11.41 6.10 6.26
CA THR A 80 11.10 7.54 6.03
C THR A 80 10.35 7.75 4.71
N THR A 81 10.70 7.01 3.67
CA THR A 81 10.03 7.07 2.35
C THR A 81 8.54 6.76 2.42
N ASP A 82 8.10 5.93 3.37
CA ASP A 82 6.68 5.65 3.57
C ASP A 82 5.91 6.90 4.01
N VAL A 83 6.51 7.76 4.84
CA VAL A 83 5.85 8.99 5.32
C VAL A 83 5.52 9.92 4.14
N ASP A 84 6.47 10.05 3.20
CA ASP A 84 6.26 10.85 1.99
C ASP A 84 5.21 10.21 1.06
N LEU A 85 5.23 8.88 0.94
CA LEU A 85 4.24 8.15 0.15
C LEU A 85 2.82 8.32 0.71
N MET A 86 2.63 8.22 2.03
CA MET A 86 1.32 8.34 2.66
C MET A 86 0.66 9.69 2.39
N ARG A 87 1.43 10.78 2.33
CA ARG A 87 0.93 12.13 2.03
C ARG A 87 0.20 12.24 0.68
N ASN A 88 0.49 11.34 -0.24
CA ASN A 88 -0.09 11.33 -1.59
C ASN A 88 -1.32 10.40 -1.74
N LEU A 89 -1.67 9.65 -0.69
CA LEU A 89 -2.71 8.61 -0.76
C LEU A 89 -4.04 8.99 -0.08
N GLY A 90 -4.16 10.19 0.53
CA GLY A 90 -5.41 10.66 1.12
C GLY A 90 -5.69 10.12 2.53
N SER A 91 -4.70 10.10 3.41
CA SER A 91 -4.81 9.53 4.75
C SER A 91 -5.09 8.01 4.77
N PRO A 92 -4.21 7.20 4.16
CA PRO A 92 -4.36 5.76 4.11
C PRO A 92 -4.10 5.10 5.47
N ILE A 93 -4.39 3.81 5.56
CA ILE A 93 -4.00 2.97 6.68
C ILE A 93 -2.62 2.36 6.35
N LEU A 94 -1.60 2.58 7.21
CA LEU A 94 -0.26 2.00 7.04
C LEU A 94 -0.04 0.85 8.02
N VAL A 95 0.14 -0.37 7.48
CA VAL A 95 0.41 -1.59 8.24
C VAL A 95 1.89 -1.95 8.15
N PHE A 96 2.56 -2.11 9.31
CA PHE A 96 3.99 -2.37 9.38
C PHE A 96 4.42 -3.06 10.68
N SER A 97 5.56 -3.73 10.68
CA SER A 97 6.03 -4.49 11.85
C SER A 97 6.74 -3.65 12.91
N GLY A 98 7.04 -2.40 12.65
CA GLY A 98 7.81 -1.50 13.49
C GLY A 98 8.67 -0.56 12.65
N ALA A 99 9.50 0.28 13.28
CA ALA A 99 10.48 1.13 12.64
C ALA A 99 11.53 1.61 13.66
N ASN A 100 12.59 2.29 13.21
CA ASN A 100 13.48 2.99 14.13
C ASN A 100 12.78 4.21 14.77
N LEU A 101 13.34 4.73 15.86
CA LEU A 101 12.69 5.79 16.65
C LEU A 101 12.44 7.09 15.86
N ALA A 102 13.31 7.43 14.92
CA ALA A 102 13.13 8.62 14.09
C ALA A 102 11.92 8.47 13.17
N VAL A 103 11.83 7.35 12.44
CA VAL A 103 10.70 7.03 11.57
C VAL A 103 9.39 6.90 12.35
N LEU A 104 9.41 6.28 13.53
CA LEU A 104 8.23 6.25 14.41
C LEU A 104 7.78 7.65 14.84
N GLY A 105 8.74 8.57 15.03
CA GLY A 105 8.45 9.98 15.29
C GLY A 105 7.71 10.64 14.13
N GLU A 106 8.24 10.51 12.91
CA GLU A 106 7.66 11.05 11.68
C GLU A 106 6.26 10.46 11.39
N ILE A 107 6.08 9.14 11.55
CA ILE A 107 4.78 8.46 11.42
C ILE A 107 3.76 9.03 12.43
N ARG A 108 4.18 9.20 13.69
CA ARG A 108 3.32 9.75 14.73
C ARG A 108 2.89 11.19 14.43
N ASP A 109 3.83 11.99 13.94
CA ASP A 109 3.55 13.40 13.62
C ASP A 109 2.59 13.49 12.43
N LEU A 110 2.81 12.73 11.35
CA LEU A 110 1.88 12.67 10.22
C LEU A 110 0.50 12.13 10.61
N SER A 111 0.45 11.13 11.50
CA SER A 111 -0.82 10.62 12.03
C SER A 111 -1.59 11.67 12.83
N ARG A 112 -0.92 12.48 13.65
CA ARG A 112 -1.54 13.60 14.39
C ARG A 112 -2.07 14.70 13.47
N GLU A 113 -1.44 14.88 12.32
CA GLU A 113 -1.89 15.79 11.27
C GLU A 113 -3.08 15.24 10.47
N GLY A 114 -3.49 13.98 10.72
CA GLY A 114 -4.55 13.29 9.97
C GLY A 114 -4.10 12.79 8.60
N GLY A 115 -2.80 12.67 8.37
CA GLY A 115 -2.25 12.25 7.08
C GLY A 115 -2.11 10.74 6.89
N MET A 116 -2.30 9.94 7.94
CA MET A 116 -2.35 8.49 7.91
C MET A 116 -2.90 7.89 9.20
N VAL A 117 -3.31 6.63 9.15
CA VAL A 117 -3.64 5.80 10.31
C VAL A 117 -2.60 4.68 10.43
N PRO A 118 -1.69 4.69 11.41
CA PRO A 118 -0.68 3.66 11.57
C PRO A 118 -1.24 2.44 12.31
N VAL A 119 -1.01 1.24 11.77
CA VAL A 119 -1.29 -0.06 12.40
C VAL A 119 0.04 -0.78 12.54
N VAL A 120 0.65 -0.67 13.70
CA VAL A 120 1.94 -1.29 14.00
C VAL A 120 1.73 -2.63 14.69
N ASN A 121 2.61 -3.58 14.39
CA ASN A 121 2.61 -4.86 15.10
C ASN A 121 2.84 -4.61 16.60
N ASP A 122 1.94 -5.13 17.38
CA ASP A 122 2.02 -5.22 18.84
C ASP A 122 1.86 -6.69 19.29
N ASP A 123 1.95 -6.94 20.55
CA ASP A 123 1.84 -8.29 21.10
C ASP A 123 0.38 -8.79 21.24
N SER A 124 -0.61 -8.01 20.75
CA SER A 124 -2.04 -8.38 20.85
C SER A 124 -2.48 -9.43 19.84
N GLU A 125 -1.70 -9.62 18.75
CA GLU A 125 -2.04 -10.49 17.62
C GLU A 125 -3.40 -10.18 16.95
N THR A 126 -3.96 -9.00 17.20
CA THR A 126 -5.27 -8.62 16.65
C THR A 126 -5.21 -8.42 15.15
N TYR A 127 -4.24 -7.64 14.65
CA TYR A 127 -4.10 -7.30 13.23
C TYR A 127 -2.89 -7.96 12.57
N HIS A 128 -1.99 -8.51 13.37
CA HIS A 128 -0.80 -9.21 12.92
C HIS A 128 -0.72 -10.56 13.61
N TYR A 129 -0.30 -11.58 12.90
CA TYR A 129 -0.03 -12.89 13.48
C TYR A 129 1.24 -13.49 12.90
N ARG A 130 1.83 -14.43 13.64
CA ARG A 130 3.02 -15.15 13.20
C ARG A 130 2.66 -16.54 12.74
N ASP A 131 2.96 -16.81 11.48
CA ASP A 131 2.83 -18.14 10.90
C ASP A 131 4.07 -18.98 11.26
N THR A 132 3.87 -20.14 11.85
CA THR A 132 4.93 -21.07 12.29
C THR A 132 5.55 -21.85 11.15
N ASP A 133 4.95 -21.86 9.97
CA ASP A 133 5.49 -22.51 8.78
C ASP A 133 6.66 -21.71 8.18
N TYR A 134 6.80 -20.45 8.58
CA TYR A 134 7.88 -19.57 8.17
C TYR A 134 8.79 -19.22 9.34
N SER A 135 10.06 -18.91 9.04
CA SER A 135 11.03 -18.48 10.04
C SER A 135 11.02 -16.97 10.22
N ALA A 136 11.16 -16.52 11.48
CA ALA A 136 11.37 -15.10 11.75
C ALA A 136 12.64 -14.58 11.02
N PRO A 137 12.61 -13.35 10.50
CA PRO A 137 11.59 -12.32 10.65
C PRO A 137 10.52 -12.32 9.53
N ASP A 138 10.52 -13.31 8.63
CA ASP A 138 9.65 -13.38 7.46
C ASP A 138 8.38 -14.23 7.71
N ASN A 139 7.91 -14.24 8.94
CA ASN A 139 6.76 -15.01 9.43
C ASN A 139 5.61 -14.15 9.99
N LEU A 140 5.64 -12.84 9.77
CA LEU A 140 4.60 -11.94 10.25
C LEU A 140 3.62 -11.61 9.12
N PHE A 141 2.34 -11.84 9.35
CA PHE A 141 1.27 -11.61 8.37
C PHE A 141 0.17 -10.72 8.96
N THR A 142 -0.69 -10.19 8.09
CA THR A 142 -1.82 -9.33 8.47
C THR A 142 -3.04 -9.66 7.61
N ASP A 143 -4.23 -9.35 8.14
CA ASP A 143 -5.49 -9.36 7.43
C ASP A 143 -5.89 -7.93 7.07
N PRO A 144 -5.70 -7.47 5.81
CA PRO A 144 -6.06 -6.12 5.40
C PRO A 144 -7.58 -5.87 5.41
N THR A 145 -8.41 -6.90 5.28
CA THR A 145 -9.86 -6.76 5.40
C THR A 145 -10.26 -6.38 6.82
N LEU A 146 -9.73 -7.08 7.81
CA LEU A 146 -9.96 -6.76 9.23
C LEU A 146 -9.43 -5.36 9.57
N VAL A 147 -8.21 -5.04 9.15
CA VAL A 147 -7.62 -3.71 9.34
C VAL A 147 -8.49 -2.61 8.73
N SER A 148 -8.95 -2.79 7.49
CA SER A 148 -9.82 -1.81 6.83
C SER A 148 -11.13 -1.62 7.58
N ASN A 149 -11.78 -2.70 8.01
CA ASN A 149 -13.05 -2.63 8.73
C ASN A 149 -12.95 -1.83 10.04
N ASP A 150 -11.86 -2.00 10.78
CA ASP A 150 -11.70 -1.38 12.10
C ASP A 150 -11.17 0.06 12.04
N PHE A 151 -10.45 0.43 10.97
CA PHE A 151 -9.78 1.74 10.89
C PHE A 151 -10.33 2.65 9.77
N ALA A 152 -11.29 2.21 8.94
CA ALA A 152 -11.81 3.01 7.83
C ALA A 152 -12.40 4.35 8.27
N GLU A 153 -13.07 4.43 9.42
CA GLU A 153 -13.65 5.67 9.94
C GLU A 153 -12.60 6.71 10.34
N ALA A 154 -11.40 6.26 10.72
CA ALA A 154 -10.31 7.15 11.12
C ALA A 154 -9.44 7.58 9.92
N ALA A 155 -9.54 6.89 8.80
CA ALA A 155 -8.76 7.09 7.58
C ALA A 155 -9.54 7.95 6.56
N GLY A 156 -8.83 8.43 5.53
CA GLY A 156 -9.43 9.20 4.44
C GLY A 156 -9.62 8.36 3.18
N ALA A 157 -10.55 8.78 2.32
CA ALA A 157 -10.73 8.15 1.01
C ALA A 157 -9.43 8.17 0.18
N ALA A 158 -9.18 7.09 -0.55
CA ALA A 158 -7.98 6.97 -1.38
C ALA A 158 -7.91 8.06 -2.46
N LEU A 159 -6.73 8.66 -2.64
CA LEU A 159 -6.45 9.61 -3.72
C LEU A 159 -5.75 8.90 -4.89
N PRO A 160 -6.00 9.34 -6.13
CA PRO A 160 -5.35 8.76 -7.30
C PRO A 160 -3.85 9.12 -7.32
N VAL A 161 -3.00 8.12 -7.36
CA VAL A 161 -1.53 8.28 -7.56
C VAL A 161 -1.15 8.31 -9.03
N LEU A 162 -2.04 7.86 -9.91
CA LEU A 162 -1.86 7.80 -11.36
C LEU A 162 -3.06 8.41 -12.08
N SER A 163 -2.82 9.00 -13.23
CA SER A 163 -3.88 9.45 -14.14
C SER A 163 -4.12 8.39 -15.20
N PHE A 164 -5.36 7.92 -15.32
CA PHE A 164 -5.75 6.89 -16.29
C PHE A 164 -6.36 7.52 -17.54
N ARG A 165 -5.91 7.06 -18.72
CA ARG A 165 -6.51 7.44 -20.00
C ARG A 165 -7.86 6.77 -20.21
N ASN A 166 -8.72 7.44 -20.99
CA ASN A 166 -9.85 6.75 -21.59
C ASN A 166 -9.35 5.87 -22.74
N ALA A 167 -10.01 4.73 -22.97
CA ALA A 167 -9.63 3.78 -24.03
C ALA A 167 -9.59 4.40 -25.44
N ASP A 168 -10.39 5.45 -25.66
CA ASP A 168 -10.54 6.14 -26.94
C ASP A 168 -9.51 7.27 -27.17
N SER A 169 -8.56 7.50 -26.23
CA SER A 169 -7.57 8.56 -26.41
C SER A 169 -6.34 8.04 -27.19
N ASP A 170 -6.03 8.67 -28.31
CA ASP A 170 -4.85 8.35 -29.14
C ASP A 170 -3.49 8.69 -28.51
N THR A 171 -3.49 9.33 -27.34
CA THR A 171 -2.26 9.74 -26.66
C THR A 171 -1.70 8.63 -25.78
N ARG A 172 -0.52 8.13 -26.10
CA ARG A 172 0.24 7.10 -25.35
C ARG A 172 1.23 7.73 -24.35
N SER A 173 0.85 8.80 -23.66
CA SER A 173 1.70 9.45 -22.66
C SER A 173 1.07 9.43 -21.30
N ALA A 174 1.85 9.04 -20.28
CA ALA A 174 1.52 9.26 -18.86
C ALA A 174 2.30 10.49 -18.39
N SER A 175 1.65 11.38 -17.64
CA SER A 175 2.31 12.52 -16.98
C SER A 175 2.26 12.28 -15.47
N ILE A 176 3.42 12.32 -14.84
CA ILE A 176 3.55 12.37 -13.37
C ILE A 176 4.05 13.79 -13.06
N ASP A 177 3.28 14.56 -12.31
CA ASP A 177 3.61 15.91 -11.81
C ASP A 177 4.14 16.90 -12.87
N GLY A 178 3.56 16.90 -14.07
CA GLY A 178 3.94 17.85 -15.12
C GLY A 178 5.29 17.55 -15.80
N THR A 179 6.03 16.57 -15.36
CA THR A 179 7.16 15.99 -16.07
C THR A 179 6.66 14.77 -16.84
N GLY A 180 6.37 14.95 -18.12
CA GLY A 180 5.88 13.87 -18.98
C GLY A 180 6.90 12.74 -19.09
N VAL A 181 6.52 11.53 -18.71
CA VAL A 181 7.21 10.31 -19.08
C VAL A 181 6.45 9.72 -20.27
N THR A 182 7.06 9.73 -21.44
CA THR A 182 6.51 9.04 -22.60
C THR A 182 6.93 7.58 -22.53
N ILE A 183 5.96 6.69 -22.36
CA ILE A 183 6.19 5.25 -22.50
C ILE A 183 5.81 4.89 -23.93
N GLU A 184 6.81 4.66 -24.79
CA GLU A 184 6.57 4.09 -26.12
C GLU A 184 6.24 2.60 -25.94
N GLY A 185 4.97 2.24 -26.14
CA GLY A 185 4.56 0.84 -26.24
C GLY A 185 5.12 0.26 -27.55
N ARG A 186 5.85 -0.83 -27.47
CA ARG A 186 6.11 -1.70 -28.62
C ARG A 186 4.84 -2.51 -28.90
N ASP A 187 4.44 -2.52 -30.17
CA ASP A 187 3.39 -3.40 -30.72
C ASP A 187 3.76 -4.87 -30.49
#